data_3b296a790384c883b4c95c3b8c48fd4d
#
_entry.id   3b296a790384c883b4c95c3b8c48fd4d
#
_cell.length_a   1.000
_cell.length_b   1.000
_cell.length_c   1.000
_cell.angle_alpha   90.00
_cell.angle_beta   90.00
_cell.angle_gamma   90.00
#
_symmetry.space_group_name_H-M   'P 1'
#
loop_
_entity.id
_entity.type
_entity.pdbx_description
1 polymer ?
#
loop_
_entity_poly.entity_id
_entity_poly.type
_entity_poly.pdbx_seq_one_letter_code
_entity_poly.pdbx_strand_id
1 'polypeptide(L)'
;NTVDVLIVLGHQGLPGAMQTDAENDPEVQRPLDEDLHFCGAVPGINLYIAAHSHHGIEQAIVHPDTGTLITQTYGYGTRLGRVRLKVNDRRVVAHDIELLKVWSDELPPHAAVAARVAHYRQVIAPQIGPPLGRCTARLIRKYNRESPLGGLIADVMRARTGADVAVTNAGGLRADLPEGAIDRGHILDAFPFLNDTTTVELAGA
;
A
#
# COMPACT_ATOMS: atom_id res chain seq x y z
N ASN A 1 -9.49 3.54 33.72
CA ASN A 1 -8.40 3.28 32.75
C ASN A 1 -7.23 2.63 33.48
N THR A 2 -6.80 1.49 32.96
CA THR A 2 -5.68 0.70 33.52
C THR A 2 -4.35 0.98 32.79
N VAL A 3 -4.36 1.82 31.76
CA VAL A 3 -3.20 2.17 30.96
C VAL A 3 -2.93 3.67 30.97
N ASP A 4 -1.68 4.07 30.79
CA ASP A 4 -1.26 5.47 30.78
C ASP A 4 -1.33 6.06 29.36
N VAL A 5 -1.12 5.24 28.34
CA VAL A 5 -1.18 5.61 26.93
C VAL A 5 -1.93 4.54 26.16
N LEU A 6 -2.90 4.96 25.36
CA LEU A 6 -3.63 4.11 24.41
C LEU A 6 -3.10 4.37 23.00
N ILE A 7 -2.52 3.33 22.38
CA ILE A 7 -2.08 3.35 21.00
C ILE A 7 -2.98 2.41 20.20
N VAL A 8 -3.51 2.90 19.10
CA VAL A 8 -4.34 2.12 18.18
C VAL A 8 -3.59 1.95 16.85
N LEU A 9 -3.61 0.74 16.32
CA LEU A 9 -3.13 0.42 14.98
C LEU A 9 -4.35 0.20 14.09
N GLY A 10 -4.50 1.03 13.06
CA GLY A 10 -5.58 0.93 12.09
C GLY A 10 -5.07 0.56 10.70
N HIS A 11 -5.90 -0.13 9.92
CA HIS A 11 -5.63 -0.41 8.50
C HIS A 11 -6.90 -0.10 7.71
N GLN A 12 -7.22 1.17 7.67
CA GLN A 12 -8.34 1.76 6.96
C GLN A 12 -7.85 3.04 6.28
N GLY A 13 -8.73 3.79 5.74
CA GLY A 13 -8.40 4.96 4.94
C GLY A 13 -8.63 4.65 3.46
N LEU A 14 -9.05 5.64 2.73
CA LEU A 14 -9.19 5.52 1.29
C LEU A 14 -7.81 5.30 0.70
N PRO A 15 -7.63 4.28 -0.15
CA PRO A 15 -6.40 4.13 -0.88
C PRO A 15 -6.26 5.36 -1.78
N GLY A 16 -5.62 6.36 -1.29
CA GLY A 16 -5.07 7.44 -2.08
C GLY A 16 -4.20 6.85 -3.17
N ALA A 17 -3.60 7.65 -4.00
CA ALA A 17 -2.64 7.14 -4.97
C ALA A 17 -1.61 6.31 -4.24
N MET A 18 -1.90 5.03 -4.17
CA MET A 18 -1.04 4.07 -3.51
C MET A 18 0.32 4.12 -4.18
N GLN A 19 1.14 4.99 -3.65
CA GLN A 19 2.46 5.32 -4.14
C GLN A 19 2.52 6.03 -5.48
N THR A 20 2.99 7.22 -5.41
CA THR A 20 3.99 7.81 -6.28
C THR A 20 3.55 8.59 -7.50
N ASP A 21 2.50 8.23 -8.18
CA ASP A 21 2.15 8.95 -9.40
C ASP A 21 1.24 10.16 -9.15
N ALA A 22 0.83 10.33 -7.91
CA ALA A 22 -0.19 11.30 -7.54
C ALA A 22 0.15 12.12 -6.29
N GLU A 23 1.44 12.33 -6.00
CA GLU A 23 1.86 13.28 -4.95
C GLU A 23 1.21 14.66 -5.12
N ASN A 24 0.69 14.95 -6.30
CA ASN A 24 0.04 16.23 -6.64
C ASN A 24 -1.39 16.08 -7.19
N ASP A 25 -2.02 14.90 -7.09
CA ASP A 25 -3.40 14.74 -7.56
C ASP A 25 -4.37 15.14 -6.45
N PRO A 26 -5.15 16.23 -6.61
CA PRO A 26 -6.08 16.70 -5.59
C PRO A 26 -7.20 15.70 -5.26
N GLU A 27 -7.54 14.76 -6.16
CA GLU A 27 -8.54 13.71 -5.89
C GLU A 27 -8.02 12.65 -4.92
N VAL A 28 -6.72 12.62 -4.69
CA VAL A 28 -6.03 11.67 -3.81
C VAL A 28 -5.74 12.27 -2.43
N GLN A 29 -6.13 13.50 -2.16
CA GLN A 29 -5.81 14.22 -0.92
C GLN A 29 -6.70 13.89 0.27
N ARG A 30 -7.58 12.87 0.19
CA ARG A 30 -8.40 12.45 1.34
C ARG A 30 -8.09 11.04 1.86
N PRO A 31 -6.81 10.63 1.96
CA PRO A 31 -6.48 9.27 2.34
C PRO A 31 -6.77 8.96 3.83
N LEU A 32 -7.07 9.98 4.62
CA LEU A 32 -7.20 9.88 6.08
C LEU A 32 -8.59 10.28 6.60
N ASP A 33 -9.57 10.55 5.75
CA ASP A 33 -10.89 10.99 6.20
C ASP A 33 -11.55 9.97 7.13
N GLU A 34 -11.40 8.67 6.85
CA GLU A 34 -11.94 7.60 7.70
C GLU A 34 -11.19 7.49 9.02
N ASP A 35 -9.86 7.65 9.01
CA ASP A 35 -9.03 7.64 10.22
C ASP A 35 -9.35 8.84 11.11
N LEU A 36 -9.54 10.02 10.51
CA LEU A 36 -9.98 11.23 11.23
C LEU A 36 -11.37 11.02 11.84
N HIS A 37 -12.32 10.51 11.06
CA HIS A 37 -13.66 10.23 11.56
C HIS A 37 -13.65 9.25 12.74
N PHE A 38 -12.87 8.16 12.61
CA PHE A 38 -12.71 7.17 13.69
C PHE A 38 -12.11 7.81 14.95
N CYS A 39 -11.02 8.56 14.82
CA CYS A 39 -10.36 9.23 15.94
C CYS A 39 -11.26 10.28 16.61
N GLY A 40 -12.16 10.91 15.86
CA GLY A 40 -13.17 11.82 16.38
C GLY A 40 -14.27 11.10 17.15
N ALA A 41 -14.71 9.94 16.67
CA ALA A 41 -15.78 9.15 17.29
C ALA A 41 -15.34 8.39 18.56
N VAL A 42 -14.02 8.15 18.74
CA VAL A 42 -13.48 7.37 19.85
C VAL A 42 -12.49 8.21 20.68
N PRO A 43 -12.98 8.94 21.68
CA PRO A 43 -12.11 9.76 22.52
C PRO A 43 -11.21 8.92 23.43
N GLY A 44 -10.03 9.49 23.78
CA GLY A 44 -9.08 8.86 24.70
C GLY A 44 -7.96 8.07 24.02
N ILE A 45 -7.94 7.98 22.69
CA ILE A 45 -6.80 7.49 21.93
C ILE A 45 -5.70 8.57 21.98
N ASN A 46 -4.48 8.19 22.39
CA ASN A 46 -3.34 9.10 22.42
C ASN A 46 -2.59 9.13 21.09
N LEU A 47 -2.44 7.95 20.46
CA LEU A 47 -1.76 7.79 19.18
C LEU A 47 -2.52 6.79 18.31
N TYR A 48 -2.79 7.19 17.10
CA TYR A 48 -3.34 6.34 16.05
C TYR A 48 -2.31 6.19 14.94
N ILE A 49 -1.88 4.96 14.70
CA ILE A 49 -0.96 4.61 13.59
C ILE A 49 -1.80 4.04 12.47
N ALA A 50 -2.01 4.86 11.46
CA ALA A 50 -2.78 4.55 10.26
C ALA A 50 -1.97 3.69 9.27
N ALA A 51 -2.67 3.09 8.31
CA ALA A 51 -2.07 2.30 7.23
C ALA A 51 -2.97 2.32 5.98
N HIS A 52 -2.84 1.35 5.09
CA HIS A 52 -3.66 1.11 3.90
C HIS A 52 -3.46 2.12 2.75
N SER A 53 -3.61 3.41 2.99
CA SER A 53 -3.48 4.43 1.95
C SER A 53 -2.06 4.62 1.40
N HIS A 54 -1.04 4.11 2.10
CA HIS A 54 0.39 4.31 1.81
C HIS A 54 0.83 5.78 1.79
N HIS A 55 0.06 6.67 2.37
CA HIS A 55 0.35 8.11 2.44
C HIS A 55 1.24 8.41 3.65
N GLY A 56 2.43 8.92 3.43
CA GLY A 56 3.36 9.28 4.52
C GLY A 56 2.94 10.56 5.21
N ILE A 57 2.81 10.52 6.53
CA ILE A 57 2.52 11.68 7.39
C ILE A 57 3.81 12.02 8.11
N GLU A 58 4.53 13.02 7.59
CA GLU A 58 5.83 13.42 8.15
C GLU A 58 5.71 14.26 9.42
N GLN A 59 4.57 14.92 9.59
CA GLN A 59 4.22 15.64 10.80
C GLN A 59 2.89 15.10 11.33
N ALA A 60 2.83 14.78 12.62
CA ALA A 60 1.59 14.27 13.21
C ALA A 60 0.42 15.20 12.91
N ILE A 61 -0.67 14.59 12.48
CA ILE A 61 -1.96 15.27 12.48
C ILE A 61 -2.53 15.16 13.89
N VAL A 62 -2.91 16.28 14.47
CA VAL A 62 -3.58 16.33 15.76
C VAL A 62 -5.07 16.47 15.50
N HIS A 63 -5.86 15.48 15.90
CA HIS A 63 -7.31 15.58 15.76
C HIS A 63 -7.85 16.78 16.57
N PRO A 64 -8.62 17.69 15.96
CA PRO A 64 -8.98 18.97 16.58
C PRO A 64 -9.81 18.82 17.86
N ASP A 65 -10.70 17.84 17.91
CA ASP A 65 -11.64 17.69 19.05
C ASP A 65 -11.10 16.74 20.13
N THR A 66 -10.36 15.68 19.75
CA THR A 66 -9.93 14.63 20.69
C THR A 66 -8.47 14.75 21.10
N GLY A 67 -7.65 15.50 20.35
CA GLY A 67 -6.21 15.60 20.56
C GLY A 67 -5.44 14.34 20.18
N THR A 68 -6.08 13.35 19.55
CA THR A 68 -5.44 12.12 19.08
C THR A 68 -4.34 12.48 18.07
N LEU A 69 -3.14 11.96 18.28
CA LEU A 69 -2.05 12.05 17.29
C LEU A 69 -2.24 10.98 16.22
N ILE A 70 -2.22 11.38 14.96
CA ILE A 70 -2.36 10.47 13.82
C ILE A 70 -1.09 10.51 13.00
N THR A 71 -0.53 9.36 12.68
CA THR A 71 0.65 9.20 11.82
C THR A 71 0.54 7.97 10.94
N GLN A 72 1.27 7.96 9.82
CA GLN A 72 1.36 6.85 8.90
C GLN A 72 2.70 6.90 8.16
N THR A 73 3.25 5.74 7.84
CA THR A 73 4.41 5.64 6.95
C THR A 73 3.98 5.47 5.49
N TYR A 74 4.90 5.69 4.57
CA TYR A 74 4.75 5.24 3.18
C TYR A 74 4.71 3.71 3.11
N GLY A 75 4.21 3.18 2.02
CA GLY A 75 4.13 1.74 1.79
C GLY A 75 5.47 1.06 1.50
N TYR A 76 5.43 -0.28 1.41
CA TYR A 76 6.52 -1.16 0.95
C TYR A 76 7.81 -1.11 1.80
N GLY A 77 7.73 -0.67 3.04
CA GLY A 77 8.90 -0.60 3.93
C GLY A 77 9.93 0.46 3.53
N THR A 78 9.56 1.46 2.72
CA THR A 78 10.46 2.53 2.30
C THR A 78 10.78 3.52 3.41
N ARG A 79 10.00 3.49 4.49
CA ARG A 79 10.20 4.32 5.69
C ARG A 79 9.96 3.50 6.96
N LEU A 80 10.66 3.87 8.02
CA LEU A 80 10.39 3.43 9.39
C LEU A 80 9.87 4.63 10.16
N GLY A 81 8.63 4.56 10.66
CA GLY A 81 8.06 5.59 11.53
C GLY A 81 8.65 5.47 12.95
N ARG A 82 9.26 6.54 13.42
CA ARG A 82 9.72 6.67 14.80
C ARG A 82 8.89 7.69 15.53
N VAL A 83 8.16 7.24 16.55
CA VAL A 83 7.34 8.10 17.40
C VAL A 83 7.93 8.13 18.79
N ARG A 84 8.20 9.32 19.31
CA ARG A 84 8.59 9.55 20.71
C ARG A 84 7.48 10.32 21.38
N LEU A 85 6.98 9.78 22.48
CA LEU A 85 5.96 10.41 23.31
C LEU A 85 6.56 10.77 24.67
N LYS A 86 6.41 12.00 25.10
CA LYS A 86 6.68 12.39 26.49
C LYS A 86 5.37 12.32 27.26
N VAL A 87 5.37 11.48 28.29
CA VAL A 87 4.17 11.26 29.12
C VAL A 87 4.42 11.85 30.51
N ASN A 88 3.46 12.60 31.00
CA ASN A 88 3.42 13.09 32.37
C ASN A 88 1.99 12.99 32.88
N ASP A 89 1.81 12.47 34.12
CA ASP A 89 0.50 12.27 34.74
C ASP A 89 -0.54 11.62 33.80
N ARG A 90 -0.13 10.55 33.11
CA ARG A 90 -0.95 9.77 32.17
C ARG A 90 -1.44 10.58 30.94
N ARG A 91 -0.73 11.63 30.60
CA ARG A 91 -1.03 12.47 29.41
C ARG A 91 0.19 12.61 28.55
N VAL A 92 -0.01 12.56 27.26
CA VAL A 92 1.03 12.93 26.29
C VAL A 92 1.20 14.45 26.32
N VAL A 93 2.34 14.92 26.79
CA VAL A 93 2.65 16.36 26.94
C VAL A 93 3.57 16.88 25.84
N ALA A 94 4.25 16.00 25.11
CA ALA A 94 4.99 16.34 23.91
C ALA A 94 5.16 15.08 23.05
N HIS A 95 5.36 15.29 21.76
CA HIS A 95 5.63 14.23 20.80
C HIS A 95 6.66 14.68 19.76
N ASP A 96 7.31 13.69 19.16
CA ASP A 96 8.23 13.86 18.03
C ASP A 96 8.02 12.67 17.09
N ILE A 97 7.80 12.96 15.81
CA ILE A 97 7.55 11.95 14.78
C ILE A 97 8.53 12.15 13.64
N GLU A 98 9.10 11.06 13.19
CA GLU A 98 10.08 11.05 12.11
C GLU A 98 9.88 9.83 11.23
N LEU A 99 9.87 10.01 9.92
CA LEU A 99 9.86 8.95 8.93
C LEU A 99 11.29 8.72 8.40
N LEU A 100 11.99 7.79 9.03
CA LEU A 100 13.35 7.41 8.66
C LEU A 100 13.36 6.68 7.31
N LYS A 101 14.22 7.11 6.41
CA LYS A 101 14.42 6.46 5.11
C LYS A 101 15.06 5.08 5.29
N VAL A 102 14.54 4.08 4.57
CA VAL A 102 15.06 2.71 4.55
C VAL A 102 15.43 2.37 3.10
N TRP A 103 16.50 2.96 2.59
CA TRP A 103 16.95 2.77 1.22
C TRP A 103 18.15 1.83 1.16
N SER A 104 18.09 0.86 0.25
CA SER A 104 19.08 -0.21 0.15
C SER A 104 20.45 0.25 -0.36
N ASP A 105 20.53 1.41 -1.00
CA ASP A 105 21.76 2.05 -1.44
C ASP A 105 22.45 2.86 -0.33
N GLU A 106 21.70 3.24 0.71
CA GLU A 106 22.23 3.99 1.85
C GLU A 106 22.47 3.10 3.08
N LEU A 107 21.77 1.97 3.19
CA LEU A 107 21.82 1.10 4.36
C LEU A 107 22.32 -0.29 4.00
N PRO A 108 23.40 -0.77 4.63
CA PRO A 108 23.83 -2.14 4.42
C PRO A 108 22.79 -3.13 4.93
N PRO A 109 22.52 -4.22 4.19
CA PRO A 109 21.57 -5.23 4.64
C PRO A 109 22.08 -5.96 5.88
N HIS A 110 21.20 -6.26 6.81
CA HIS A 110 21.51 -7.11 7.95
C HIS A 110 21.86 -8.53 7.46
N ALA A 111 23.08 -9.00 7.74
CA ALA A 111 23.63 -10.21 7.13
C ALA A 111 22.76 -11.47 7.30
N ALA A 112 22.20 -11.69 8.51
CA ALA A 112 21.34 -12.85 8.77
C ALA A 112 20.01 -12.77 8.01
N VAL A 113 19.44 -11.58 7.87
CA VAL A 113 18.20 -11.37 7.09
C VAL A 113 18.48 -11.55 5.60
N ALA A 114 19.59 -10.98 5.08
CA ALA A 114 20.00 -11.13 3.70
C ALA A 114 20.22 -12.61 3.31
N ALA A 115 20.88 -13.38 4.18
CA ALA A 115 21.09 -14.82 3.97
C ALA A 115 19.74 -15.57 3.92
N ARG A 116 18.79 -15.22 4.78
CA ARG A 116 17.46 -15.83 4.78
C ARG A 116 16.66 -15.49 3.53
N VAL A 117 16.70 -14.24 3.08
CA VAL A 117 16.10 -13.81 1.82
C VAL A 117 16.70 -14.56 0.63
N ALA A 118 18.03 -14.67 0.59
CA ALA A 118 18.73 -15.43 -0.45
C ALA A 118 18.33 -16.90 -0.48
N HIS A 119 18.20 -17.53 0.70
CA HIS A 119 17.71 -18.91 0.81
C HIS A 119 16.30 -19.06 0.21
N TYR A 120 15.34 -18.22 0.61
CA TYR A 120 13.98 -18.31 0.07
C TYR A 120 13.91 -18.01 -1.42
N ARG A 121 14.71 -17.06 -1.93
CA ARG A 121 14.83 -16.84 -3.38
C ARG A 121 15.25 -18.11 -4.12
N GLN A 122 16.21 -18.87 -3.60
CA GLN A 122 16.61 -20.16 -4.18
C GLN A 122 15.48 -21.19 -4.13
N VAL A 123 14.73 -21.26 -3.02
CA VAL A 123 13.60 -22.21 -2.87
C VAL A 123 12.49 -21.92 -3.88
N ILE A 124 12.17 -20.65 -4.12
CA ILE A 124 11.10 -20.28 -5.05
C ILE A 124 11.53 -20.21 -6.52
N ALA A 125 12.84 -20.07 -6.81
CA ALA A 125 13.33 -19.93 -8.18
C ALA A 125 12.80 -21.00 -9.16
N PRO A 126 12.71 -22.31 -8.80
CA PRO A 126 12.12 -23.32 -9.69
C PRO A 126 10.64 -23.08 -9.98
N GLN A 127 9.91 -22.40 -9.08
CA GLN A 127 8.48 -22.11 -9.23
C GLN A 127 8.24 -20.88 -10.14
N ILE A 128 9.20 -19.96 -10.20
CA ILE A 128 9.17 -18.84 -11.14
C ILE A 128 9.26 -19.37 -12.57
N GLY A 129 10.14 -20.33 -12.81
CA GLY A 129 10.27 -21.00 -14.10
C GLY A 129 10.86 -20.13 -15.22
N PRO A 130 10.80 -20.61 -16.46
CA PRO A 130 11.27 -19.88 -17.63
C PRO A 130 10.34 -18.69 -17.95
N PRO A 131 10.80 -17.76 -18.81
CA PRO A 131 9.97 -16.68 -19.30
C PRO A 131 8.65 -17.18 -19.92
N LEU A 132 7.53 -16.54 -19.56
CA LEU A 132 6.21 -16.82 -20.08
C LEU A 132 5.95 -16.14 -21.43
N GLY A 133 6.64 -15.03 -21.67
CA GLY A 133 6.48 -14.20 -22.86
C GLY A 133 7.42 -13.00 -22.84
N ARG A 134 7.09 -12.02 -23.67
CA ARG A 134 7.87 -10.79 -23.79
C ARG A 134 6.96 -9.58 -23.96
N CYS A 135 7.18 -8.54 -23.18
CA CYS A 135 6.62 -7.22 -23.42
C CYS A 135 7.52 -6.42 -24.36
N THR A 136 6.94 -5.82 -25.39
CA THR A 136 7.65 -4.94 -26.34
C THR A 136 7.88 -3.53 -25.80
N ALA A 137 7.17 -3.18 -24.74
CA ALA A 137 7.32 -1.93 -24.00
C ALA A 137 6.94 -2.16 -22.54
N ARG A 138 7.35 -1.27 -21.65
CA ARG A 138 6.92 -1.28 -20.24
C ARG A 138 5.42 -1.02 -20.16
N LEU A 139 4.67 -1.90 -19.50
CA LEU A 139 3.24 -1.73 -19.24
C LEU A 139 3.06 -1.08 -17.88
N ILE A 140 2.76 0.20 -17.90
CA ILE A 140 2.55 0.98 -16.68
C ILE A 140 1.16 0.77 -16.11
N ARG A 141 1.06 0.77 -14.79
CA ARG A 141 -0.20 0.90 -14.05
C ARG A 141 -0.54 2.37 -13.82
N LYS A 142 -1.81 2.68 -13.70
CA LYS A 142 -2.33 3.97 -13.20
C LYS A 142 -3.45 3.69 -12.21
N TYR A 143 -3.58 4.55 -11.22
CA TYR A 143 -4.58 4.33 -10.18
C TYR A 143 -5.93 4.96 -10.53
N ASN A 144 -5.92 6.18 -11.01
CA ASN A 144 -7.10 7.04 -11.22
C ASN A 144 -7.55 7.14 -12.69
N ARG A 145 -6.98 6.35 -13.57
CA ARG A 145 -7.30 6.34 -15.00
C ARG A 145 -6.90 5.02 -15.64
N GLU A 146 -7.39 4.81 -16.84
CA GLU A 146 -7.00 3.67 -17.67
C GLU A 146 -5.49 3.58 -17.86
N SER A 147 -4.97 2.37 -17.89
CA SER A 147 -3.54 2.09 -18.04
C SER A 147 -3.30 0.88 -18.93
N PRO A 148 -2.15 0.81 -19.63
CA PRO A 148 -1.82 -0.34 -20.46
C PRO A 148 -1.83 -1.68 -19.70
N LEU A 149 -1.35 -1.70 -18.44
CA LEU A 149 -1.39 -2.90 -17.62
C LEU A 149 -2.82 -3.25 -17.21
N GLY A 150 -3.62 -2.26 -16.82
CA GLY A 150 -5.04 -2.46 -16.49
C GLY A 150 -5.84 -3.01 -17.66
N GLY A 151 -5.63 -2.46 -18.86
CA GLY A 151 -6.24 -2.94 -20.09
C GLY A 151 -5.85 -4.40 -20.39
N LEU A 152 -4.56 -4.75 -20.28
CA LEU A 152 -4.11 -6.13 -20.48
C LEU A 152 -4.80 -7.10 -19.51
N ILE A 153 -4.87 -6.77 -18.22
CA ILE A 153 -5.53 -7.64 -17.24
C ILE A 153 -7.01 -7.79 -17.54
N ALA A 154 -7.71 -6.71 -17.84
CA ALA A 154 -9.14 -6.74 -18.21
C ALA A 154 -9.38 -7.57 -19.49
N ASP A 155 -8.52 -7.43 -20.49
CA ASP A 155 -8.61 -8.24 -21.73
C ASP A 155 -8.38 -9.73 -21.47
N VAL A 156 -7.43 -10.08 -20.63
CA VAL A 156 -7.19 -11.47 -20.20
C VAL A 156 -8.39 -12.03 -19.43
N MET A 157 -8.97 -11.27 -18.51
CA MET A 157 -10.17 -11.67 -17.78
C MET A 157 -11.34 -11.90 -18.74
N ARG A 158 -11.57 -10.96 -19.67
CA ARG A 158 -12.60 -11.06 -20.70
C ARG A 158 -12.42 -12.29 -21.59
N ALA A 159 -11.21 -12.49 -22.10
CA ALA A 159 -10.90 -13.65 -22.94
C ALA A 159 -11.07 -14.99 -22.19
N ARG A 160 -10.76 -15.01 -20.91
CA ARG A 160 -10.87 -16.23 -20.09
C ARG A 160 -12.30 -16.58 -19.72
N THR A 161 -13.17 -15.58 -19.54
CA THR A 161 -14.56 -15.77 -19.10
C THR A 161 -15.56 -15.78 -20.27
N GLY A 162 -15.18 -15.24 -21.42
CA GLY A 162 -16.09 -15.01 -22.55
C GLY A 162 -17.06 -13.84 -22.33
N ALA A 163 -16.82 -13.00 -21.31
CA ALA A 163 -17.66 -11.84 -21.03
C ALA A 163 -17.46 -10.72 -22.07
N ASP A 164 -18.50 -9.90 -22.26
CA ASP A 164 -18.45 -8.76 -23.18
C ASP A 164 -17.56 -7.63 -22.64
N VAL A 165 -17.55 -7.46 -21.31
CA VAL A 165 -16.79 -6.43 -20.59
C VAL A 165 -16.12 -7.06 -19.38
N ALA A 166 -14.92 -6.59 -19.04
CA ALA A 166 -14.27 -6.92 -17.78
C ALA A 166 -13.77 -5.64 -17.09
N VAL A 167 -13.88 -5.61 -15.78
CA VAL A 167 -13.37 -4.52 -14.94
C VAL A 167 -12.54 -5.08 -13.78
N THR A 168 -11.49 -4.37 -13.42
CA THR A 168 -10.68 -4.67 -12.24
C THR A 168 -10.30 -3.38 -11.53
N ASN A 169 -10.10 -3.45 -10.23
CA ASN A 169 -9.69 -2.28 -9.47
C ASN A 169 -8.20 -2.00 -9.66
N ALA A 170 -7.85 -0.74 -9.86
CA ALA A 170 -6.46 -0.30 -10.05
C ALA A 170 -5.56 -0.63 -8.84
N GLY A 171 -6.11 -0.62 -7.62
CA GLY A 171 -5.39 -1.01 -6.40
C GLY A 171 -4.93 -2.46 -6.37
N GLY A 172 -5.47 -3.33 -7.21
CA GLY A 172 -4.98 -4.69 -7.41
C GLY A 172 -3.67 -4.78 -8.19
N LEU A 173 -3.30 -3.72 -8.93
CA LEU A 173 -2.08 -3.66 -9.72
C LEU A 173 -0.95 -3.03 -8.88
N ARG A 174 0.07 -3.81 -8.54
CA ARG A 174 1.09 -3.43 -7.54
C ARG A 174 2.44 -3.03 -8.12
N ALA A 175 2.78 -3.51 -9.30
CA ALA A 175 3.99 -3.14 -10.03
C ALA A 175 3.70 -3.04 -11.53
N ASP A 176 4.55 -2.32 -12.26
CA ASP A 176 4.51 -2.31 -13.72
C ASP A 176 5.13 -3.61 -14.27
N LEU A 177 4.73 -4.03 -15.46
CA LEU A 177 5.49 -5.05 -16.18
C LEU A 177 6.62 -4.39 -16.96
N PRO A 178 7.87 -4.86 -16.80
CA PRO A 178 9.01 -4.29 -17.53
C PRO A 178 8.94 -4.62 -19.02
N GLU A 179 9.65 -3.85 -19.81
CA GLU A 179 9.99 -4.25 -21.18
C GLU A 179 10.94 -5.46 -21.13
N GLY A 180 10.78 -6.38 -22.05
CA GLY A 180 11.64 -7.55 -22.16
C GLY A 180 10.96 -8.86 -21.77
N ALA A 181 11.73 -9.84 -21.35
CA ALA A 181 11.22 -11.15 -20.95
C ALA A 181 10.41 -11.04 -19.64
N ILE A 182 9.24 -11.65 -19.62
CA ILE A 182 8.33 -11.69 -18.49
C ILE A 182 8.22 -13.12 -17.98
N ASP A 183 8.48 -13.31 -16.71
CA ASP A 183 8.31 -14.57 -15.99
C ASP A 183 7.17 -14.49 -14.97
N ARG A 184 6.94 -15.59 -14.25
CA ARG A 184 5.89 -15.66 -13.23
C ARG A 184 6.13 -14.70 -12.07
N GLY A 185 7.39 -14.39 -11.74
CA GLY A 185 7.73 -13.43 -10.70
C GLY A 185 7.22 -12.04 -11.03
N HIS A 186 7.44 -11.57 -12.26
CA HIS A 186 6.92 -10.28 -12.74
C HIS A 186 5.38 -10.22 -12.67
N ILE A 187 4.69 -11.33 -12.99
CA ILE A 187 3.23 -11.39 -12.89
C ILE A 187 2.78 -11.31 -11.43
N LEU A 188 3.45 -12.04 -10.52
CA LEU A 188 3.12 -12.02 -9.09
C LEU A 188 3.42 -10.65 -8.45
N ASP A 189 4.47 -9.97 -8.89
CA ASP A 189 4.76 -8.60 -8.43
C ASP A 189 3.71 -7.60 -8.94
N ALA A 190 3.29 -7.75 -10.20
CA ALA A 190 2.31 -6.85 -10.81
C ALA A 190 0.88 -7.10 -10.31
N PHE A 191 0.50 -8.35 -10.10
CA PHE A 191 -0.85 -8.76 -9.70
C PHE A 191 -0.79 -9.89 -8.64
N PRO A 192 -0.45 -9.55 -7.38
CA PRO A 192 -0.14 -10.54 -6.34
C PRO A 192 -1.36 -11.18 -5.67
N PHE A 193 -2.56 -10.64 -5.88
CA PHE A 193 -3.75 -11.08 -5.18
C PHE A 193 -4.38 -12.30 -5.85
N LEU A 194 -4.66 -13.34 -5.07
CA LEU A 194 -5.35 -14.54 -5.52
C LEU A 194 -6.87 -14.34 -5.43
N ASN A 195 -7.38 -13.38 -6.20
CA ASN A 195 -8.81 -13.10 -6.25
C ASN A 195 -9.47 -13.98 -7.32
N ASP A 196 -10.70 -14.42 -7.04
CA ASP A 196 -11.53 -15.10 -8.02
C ASP A 196 -12.15 -14.09 -9.01
N THR A 197 -12.30 -14.51 -10.26
CA THR A 197 -13.03 -13.75 -11.26
C THR A 197 -14.50 -14.16 -11.22
N THR A 198 -15.38 -13.20 -11.00
CA THR A 198 -16.83 -13.43 -11.00
C THR A 198 -17.46 -12.86 -12.27
N THR A 199 -18.33 -13.65 -12.91
CA THR A 199 -19.14 -13.21 -14.04
C THR A 199 -20.57 -12.92 -13.58
N VAL A 200 -21.13 -11.80 -14.00
CA VAL A 200 -22.51 -11.40 -13.73
C VAL A 200 -23.21 -11.05 -15.03
N GLU A 201 -24.51 -11.36 -15.11
CA GLU A 201 -25.36 -10.95 -16.21
C GLU A 201 -26.06 -9.63 -15.84
N LEU A 202 -25.98 -8.64 -16.72
CA LEU A 202 -26.61 -7.34 -16.55
C LEU A 202 -27.53 -7.08 -17.74
N ALA A 203 -28.74 -6.56 -17.47
CA ALA A 203 -29.59 -6.04 -18.51
C ALA A 203 -29.03 -4.71 -18.99
N GLY A 204 -29.04 -4.48 -20.30
CA GLY A 204 -28.78 -3.16 -20.86
C GLY A 204 -29.87 -2.17 -20.44
N ALA A 205 -29.48 -0.92 -20.18
CA ALA A 205 -30.43 0.17 -19.88
C ALA A 205 -31.08 0.71 -21.14
#